data_7c2bf227e69691364ad197887a30e224
#
_entry.id   7c2bf227e69691364ad197887a30e224
#
_cell.length_a   1.000
_cell.length_b   1.000
_cell.length_c   1.000
_cell.angle_alpha   90.00
_cell.angle_beta   90.00
_cell.angle_gamma   90.00
#
_symmetry.space_group_name_H-M   'P 1'
#
loop_
_entity.id
_entity.type
_entity.pdbx_description
1 polymer ?
#
loop_
_entity_poly.entity_id
_entity_poly.type
_entity_poly.pdbx_seq_one_letter_code
_entity_poly.pdbx_strand_id
1 'polypeptide(L)'
;VMLTERDEFIYDEMITHVPMAIHKEAKDILVIGAGDGGVVRELTRYDRVSHIDLVEMDPMVVEACRAYLPGNACRLDDRRVHLHYENALKYIRRCENKYDLIIVDSSDPFGPSEGLFTREFYGNCYNALKADGIMVNQQGSPFYSEDAHAMQRSHKRIASTFQISRVYQAHIPTFAAGYWLFGFASKKYHPVDDLDSKAWNSLNLRTRYYTTCLLYTSDAA
;
A
#
# COMPACT_ATOMS: atom_id res chain seq x y z
N VAL A 1 15.82 -2.27 4.30
CA VAL A 1 14.56 -3.03 4.23
C VAL A 1 14.60 -4.06 5.33
N MET A 2 13.59 -4.08 6.17
CA MET A 2 13.42 -5.11 7.20
C MET A 2 12.19 -5.93 6.84
N LEU A 3 12.36 -7.24 6.71
CA LEU A 3 11.32 -8.18 6.41
C LEU A 3 11.58 -9.47 7.18
N THR A 4 10.58 -10.04 7.82
CA THR A 4 10.69 -11.31 8.53
C THR A 4 9.40 -12.12 8.39
N GLU A 5 9.52 -13.42 8.14
CA GLU A 5 8.40 -14.36 8.06
C GLU A 5 7.53 -14.40 9.32
N ARG A 6 8.04 -13.86 10.45
CA ARG A 6 7.31 -13.87 11.73
C ARG A 6 6.17 -12.89 11.77
N ASP A 7 6.34 -11.70 11.21
CA ASP A 7 5.38 -10.59 11.35
C ASP A 7 5.12 -9.76 10.08
N GLU A 8 5.66 -10.18 8.92
CA GLU A 8 5.40 -9.51 7.62
C GLU A 8 3.91 -9.33 7.34
N PHE A 9 3.10 -10.33 7.74
CA PHE A 9 1.66 -10.30 7.53
C PHE A 9 0.98 -9.10 8.17
N ILE A 10 1.54 -8.53 9.24
CA ILE A 10 0.98 -7.33 9.88
C ILE A 10 1.02 -6.17 8.90
N TYR A 11 2.16 -5.95 8.28
CA TYR A 11 2.36 -4.91 7.28
C TYR A 11 1.50 -5.16 6.04
N ASP A 12 1.62 -6.34 5.45
CA ASP A 12 0.97 -6.70 4.19
C ASP A 12 -0.56 -6.68 4.30
N GLU A 13 -1.11 -7.19 5.42
CA GLU A 13 -2.53 -7.14 5.68
C GLU A 13 -3.03 -5.70 5.86
N MET A 14 -2.30 -4.86 6.62
CA MET A 14 -2.75 -3.49 6.88
C MET A 14 -2.69 -2.60 5.64
N ILE A 15 -1.63 -2.68 4.85
CA ILE A 15 -1.52 -1.85 3.64
C ILE A 15 -2.50 -2.30 2.54
N THR A 16 -2.89 -3.58 2.54
CA THR A 16 -3.78 -4.17 1.53
C THR A 16 -5.24 -4.15 1.95
N HIS A 17 -5.56 -4.70 3.12
CA HIS A 17 -6.96 -4.94 3.47
C HIS A 17 -7.71 -3.66 3.87
N VAL A 18 -7.03 -2.67 4.43
CA VAL A 18 -7.67 -1.38 4.76
C VAL A 18 -8.30 -0.75 3.51
N PRO A 19 -7.59 -0.44 2.42
CA PRO A 19 -8.22 0.13 1.23
C PRO A 19 -9.18 -0.84 0.54
N MET A 20 -8.91 -2.14 0.55
CA MET A 20 -9.77 -3.15 -0.07
C MET A 20 -11.10 -3.35 0.66
N ALA A 21 -11.16 -3.11 1.97
CA ALA A 21 -12.41 -3.16 2.74
C ALA A 21 -13.30 -1.93 2.47
N ILE A 22 -12.70 -0.82 2.04
CA ILE A 22 -13.39 0.45 1.77
C ILE A 22 -13.83 0.51 0.32
N HIS A 23 -12.93 0.24 -0.64
CA HIS A 23 -13.25 0.24 -2.07
C HIS A 23 -13.73 -1.15 -2.52
N LYS A 24 -15.03 -1.42 -2.37
CA LYS A 24 -15.62 -2.74 -2.62
C LYS A 24 -15.54 -3.19 -4.07
N GLU A 25 -15.40 -2.26 -5.01
CA GLU A 25 -15.39 -2.54 -6.45
C GLU A 25 -13.98 -2.50 -7.06
N ALA A 26 -12.93 -2.36 -6.24
CA ALA A 26 -11.56 -2.29 -6.74
C ALA A 26 -11.18 -3.56 -7.51
N LYS A 27 -10.73 -3.37 -8.77
CA LYS A 27 -10.38 -4.43 -9.73
C LYS A 27 -9.01 -4.25 -10.33
N ASP A 28 -8.65 -3.00 -10.66
CA ASP A 28 -7.41 -2.63 -11.33
C ASP A 28 -6.49 -1.95 -10.32
N ILE A 29 -5.39 -2.58 -10.00
CA ILE A 29 -4.53 -2.17 -8.89
C ILE A 29 -3.10 -1.95 -9.40
N LEU A 30 -2.50 -0.86 -8.94
CA LEU A 30 -1.07 -0.62 -9.10
C LEU A 30 -0.38 -0.81 -7.74
N VAL A 31 0.67 -1.60 -7.74
CA VAL A 31 1.58 -1.77 -6.60
C VAL A 31 2.95 -1.23 -7.02
N ILE A 32 3.49 -0.30 -6.27
CA ILE A 32 4.81 0.30 -6.47
C ILE A 32 5.73 -0.17 -5.34
N GLY A 33 6.83 -0.83 -5.69
CA GLY A 33 7.66 -1.57 -4.74
C GLY A 33 7.06 -2.93 -4.42
N ALA A 34 7.16 -3.40 -3.19
CA ALA A 34 6.62 -4.69 -2.76
C ALA A 34 7.13 -5.90 -3.58
N GLY A 35 8.38 -5.85 -4.05
CA GLY A 35 9.00 -6.93 -4.84
C GLY A 35 9.12 -8.26 -4.08
N ASP A 36 8.90 -8.28 -2.76
CA ASP A 36 8.80 -9.49 -1.96
C ASP A 36 7.52 -10.30 -2.24
N GLY A 37 6.44 -9.65 -2.73
CA GLY A 37 5.19 -10.29 -3.13
C GLY A 37 4.13 -10.40 -2.05
N GLY A 38 4.36 -9.95 -0.82
CA GLY A 38 3.40 -10.05 0.29
C GLY A 38 2.11 -9.28 0.01
N VAL A 39 2.22 -8.05 -0.47
CA VAL A 39 1.06 -7.24 -0.90
C VAL A 39 0.28 -7.93 -2.03
N VAL A 40 0.98 -8.48 -3.02
CA VAL A 40 0.36 -9.21 -4.14
C VAL A 40 -0.34 -10.48 -3.65
N ARG A 41 0.27 -11.19 -2.70
CA ARG A 41 -0.34 -12.35 -2.05
C ARG A 41 -1.70 -11.98 -1.44
N GLU A 42 -1.78 -10.90 -0.70
CA GLU A 42 -3.02 -10.46 -0.07
C GLU A 42 -4.05 -9.95 -1.10
N LEU A 43 -3.64 -9.21 -2.12
CA LEU A 43 -4.52 -8.73 -3.19
C LEU A 43 -5.15 -9.88 -3.99
N THR A 44 -4.38 -10.92 -4.30
CA THR A 44 -4.86 -12.07 -5.08
C THR A 44 -5.91 -12.92 -4.37
N ARG A 45 -6.13 -12.72 -3.07
CA ARG A 45 -7.20 -13.36 -2.30
C ARG A 45 -8.59 -12.81 -2.60
N TYR A 46 -8.67 -11.67 -3.28
CA TYR A 46 -9.94 -11.08 -3.69
C TYR A 46 -10.30 -11.51 -5.10
N ASP A 47 -11.37 -12.27 -5.28
CA ASP A 47 -11.83 -12.77 -6.59
C ASP A 47 -12.17 -11.63 -7.55
N ARG A 48 -12.60 -10.48 -7.03
CA ARG A 48 -12.93 -9.30 -7.83
C ARG A 48 -11.73 -8.60 -8.46
N VAL A 49 -10.53 -8.80 -7.91
CA VAL A 49 -9.29 -8.23 -8.47
C VAL A 49 -8.99 -8.91 -9.79
N SER A 50 -8.95 -8.14 -10.86
CA SER A 50 -8.76 -8.63 -12.22
C SER A 50 -7.39 -8.32 -12.81
N HIS A 51 -6.74 -7.25 -12.32
CA HIS A 51 -5.47 -6.79 -12.85
C HIS A 51 -4.61 -6.16 -11.75
N ILE A 52 -3.35 -6.56 -11.68
CA ILE A 52 -2.35 -6.02 -10.77
C ILE A 52 -1.10 -5.70 -11.58
N ASP A 53 -0.78 -4.41 -11.73
CA ASP A 53 0.53 -4.00 -12.21
C ASP A 53 1.46 -3.87 -10.99
N LEU A 54 2.52 -4.67 -10.93
CA LEU A 54 3.56 -4.60 -9.91
C LEU A 54 4.80 -3.95 -10.51
N VAL A 55 5.16 -2.77 -10.04
CA VAL A 55 6.32 -2.01 -10.53
C VAL A 55 7.44 -2.06 -9.51
N GLU A 56 8.44 -2.88 -9.77
CA GLU A 56 9.65 -3.02 -8.97
C GLU A 56 10.87 -2.58 -9.79
N MET A 57 11.73 -1.79 -9.20
CA MET A 57 12.89 -1.26 -9.93
C MET A 57 14.02 -2.28 -10.03
N ASP A 58 14.18 -3.10 -9.00
CA ASP A 58 15.28 -4.07 -8.89
C ASP A 58 14.77 -5.51 -9.03
N PRO A 59 15.02 -6.19 -10.17
CA PRO A 59 14.63 -7.56 -10.37
C PRO A 59 15.27 -8.54 -9.36
N MET A 60 16.43 -8.17 -8.79
CA MET A 60 17.10 -9.01 -7.79
C MET A 60 16.30 -9.14 -6.50
N VAL A 61 15.49 -8.14 -6.15
CA VAL A 61 14.59 -8.23 -4.98
C VAL A 61 13.59 -9.36 -5.19
N VAL A 62 12.94 -9.40 -6.36
CA VAL A 62 11.96 -10.44 -6.70
C VAL A 62 12.60 -11.83 -6.73
N GLU A 63 13.79 -11.96 -7.35
CA GLU A 63 14.52 -13.23 -7.43
C GLU A 63 14.92 -13.72 -6.04
N ALA A 64 15.46 -12.85 -5.20
CA ALA A 64 15.85 -13.19 -3.84
C ALA A 64 14.63 -13.61 -2.99
N CYS A 65 13.51 -12.90 -3.11
CA CYS A 65 12.30 -13.23 -2.37
C CYS A 65 11.65 -14.54 -2.84
N ARG A 66 11.70 -14.85 -4.13
CA ARG A 66 11.30 -16.18 -4.63
C ARG A 66 12.15 -17.30 -4.05
N ALA A 67 13.44 -17.08 -3.88
CA ALA A 67 14.37 -18.08 -3.37
C ALA A 67 14.30 -18.24 -1.84
N TYR A 68 14.20 -17.13 -1.10
CA TYR A 68 14.37 -17.12 0.36
C TYR A 68 13.09 -16.82 1.15
N LEU A 69 12.08 -16.25 0.51
CA LEU A 69 10.78 -15.91 1.12
C LEU A 69 9.60 -16.44 0.27
N PRO A 70 9.59 -17.75 -0.03
CA PRO A 70 8.59 -18.33 -0.93
C PRO A 70 7.15 -18.15 -0.43
N GLY A 71 6.94 -17.97 0.88
CA GLY A 71 5.64 -17.68 1.48
C GLY A 71 5.07 -16.32 1.06
N ASN A 72 5.93 -15.30 0.89
CA ASN A 72 5.55 -13.98 0.39
C ASN A 72 5.40 -14.00 -1.14
N ALA A 73 6.40 -14.54 -1.84
CA ALA A 73 6.48 -14.51 -3.30
C ALA A 73 5.53 -15.49 -4.02
N CYS A 74 4.75 -16.30 -3.27
CA CYS A 74 3.95 -17.42 -3.80
C CYS A 74 2.88 -17.02 -4.84
N ARG A 75 2.54 -15.74 -4.97
CA ARG A 75 1.53 -15.24 -5.91
C ARG A 75 2.06 -14.30 -6.98
N LEU A 76 3.35 -14.11 -7.08
CA LEU A 76 3.95 -13.27 -8.12
C LEU A 76 3.72 -13.79 -9.54
N ASP A 77 3.43 -15.09 -9.69
CA ASP A 77 3.11 -15.72 -10.98
C ASP A 77 1.58 -15.92 -11.20
N ASP A 78 0.72 -15.30 -10.37
CA ASP A 78 -0.73 -15.31 -10.62
C ASP A 78 -1.03 -14.59 -11.95
N ARG A 79 -1.93 -15.16 -12.75
CA ARG A 79 -2.28 -14.65 -14.08
C ARG A 79 -2.74 -13.20 -14.14
N ARG A 80 -3.16 -12.65 -13.02
CA ARG A 80 -3.61 -11.26 -12.87
C ARG A 80 -2.47 -10.29 -12.62
N VAL A 81 -1.26 -10.80 -12.33
CA VAL A 81 -0.08 -10.01 -11.95
C VAL A 81 0.79 -9.75 -13.17
N HIS A 82 1.07 -8.49 -13.41
CA HIS A 82 1.96 -8.03 -14.47
C HIS A 82 3.14 -7.32 -13.82
N LEU A 83 4.29 -7.96 -13.87
CA LEU A 83 5.52 -7.49 -13.24
C LEU A 83 6.30 -6.60 -14.21
N HIS A 84 6.57 -5.38 -13.79
CA HIS A 84 7.30 -4.35 -14.55
C HIS A 84 8.60 -3.99 -13.83
N TYR A 85 9.74 -4.31 -14.43
CA TYR A 85 11.04 -3.94 -13.91
C TYR A 85 11.46 -2.57 -14.44
N GLU A 86 10.96 -1.51 -13.80
CA GLU A 86 11.22 -0.15 -14.22
C GLU A 86 11.05 0.89 -13.10
N ASN A 87 11.49 2.10 -13.37
CA ASN A 87 11.35 3.21 -12.43
C ASN A 87 9.88 3.65 -12.30
N ALA A 88 9.34 3.60 -11.08
CA ALA A 88 7.95 3.92 -10.79
C ALA A 88 7.56 5.37 -11.15
N LEU A 89 8.50 6.33 -11.03
CA LEU A 89 8.25 7.72 -11.43
C LEU A 89 7.99 7.86 -12.95
N LYS A 90 8.69 7.04 -13.74
CA LYS A 90 8.46 7.00 -15.20
C LYS A 90 7.17 6.26 -15.52
N TYR A 91 6.90 5.17 -14.79
CA TYR A 91 5.71 4.37 -14.98
C TYR A 91 4.44 5.18 -14.74
N ILE A 92 4.33 5.82 -13.58
CA ILE A 92 3.11 6.51 -13.16
C ILE A 92 2.76 7.73 -14.07
N ARG A 93 3.76 8.42 -14.61
CA ARG A 93 3.55 9.58 -15.49
C ARG A 93 2.76 9.26 -16.77
N ARG A 94 2.76 8.00 -17.23
CA ARG A 94 2.04 7.57 -18.43
C ARG A 94 0.67 6.94 -18.13
N CYS A 95 0.30 6.87 -16.85
CA CYS A 95 -0.97 6.30 -16.42
C CYS A 95 -1.99 7.41 -16.17
N GLU A 96 -3.17 7.25 -16.72
CA GLU A 96 -4.29 8.17 -16.54
C GLU A 96 -5.59 7.38 -16.36
N ASN A 97 -6.35 7.70 -15.28
CA ASN A 97 -7.68 7.13 -15.01
C ASN A 97 -7.74 5.59 -15.15
N LYS A 98 -6.71 4.91 -14.68
CA LYS A 98 -6.50 3.47 -14.93
C LYS A 98 -6.80 2.61 -13.69
N TYR A 99 -6.46 3.06 -12.48
CA TYR A 99 -6.45 2.24 -11.29
C TYR A 99 -7.54 2.61 -10.30
N ASP A 100 -8.13 1.60 -9.68
CA ASP A 100 -9.03 1.77 -8.53
C ASP A 100 -8.24 1.98 -7.23
N LEU A 101 -7.07 1.33 -7.15
CA LEU A 101 -6.20 1.38 -5.97
C LEU A 101 -4.73 1.49 -6.40
N ILE A 102 -4.00 2.37 -5.73
CA ILE A 102 -2.54 2.44 -5.82
C ILE A 102 -1.97 2.18 -4.43
N ILE A 103 -1.11 1.17 -4.32
CA ILE A 103 -0.36 0.86 -3.09
C ILE A 103 1.11 1.23 -3.34
N VAL A 104 1.66 2.10 -2.50
CA VAL A 104 3.07 2.51 -2.57
C VAL A 104 3.80 1.92 -1.36
N ASP A 105 4.44 0.81 -1.60
CA ASP A 105 5.27 0.09 -0.64
C ASP A 105 6.75 0.30 -1.00
N SER A 106 7.23 1.50 -0.72
CA SER A 106 8.59 1.91 -1.01
C SER A 106 9.49 1.83 0.23
N SER A 107 10.79 1.88 0.03
CA SER A 107 11.74 2.17 1.11
C SER A 107 11.54 3.61 1.62
N ASP A 108 12.24 3.94 2.71
CA ASP A 108 12.18 5.24 3.38
C ASP A 108 12.45 6.44 2.43
N PRO A 109 11.99 7.66 2.78
CA PRO A 109 12.05 8.86 1.92
C PRO A 109 13.46 9.43 1.75
N PHE A 110 14.47 8.56 1.63
CA PHE A 110 15.87 8.90 1.45
C PHE A 110 16.47 8.17 0.25
N GLY A 111 17.42 8.82 -0.43
CA GLY A 111 18.14 8.25 -1.57
C GLY A 111 17.23 7.95 -2.77
N PRO A 112 17.28 6.75 -3.37
CA PRO A 112 16.56 6.43 -4.60
C PRO A 112 15.03 6.59 -4.51
N SER A 113 14.47 6.44 -3.31
CA SER A 113 13.01 6.51 -3.08
C SER A 113 12.51 7.94 -2.83
N GLU A 114 13.37 8.94 -2.64
CA GLU A 114 12.99 10.32 -2.34
C GLU A 114 11.97 10.88 -3.34
N GLY A 115 12.09 10.51 -4.62
CA GLY A 115 11.17 10.91 -5.68
C GLY A 115 9.73 10.48 -5.45
N LEU A 116 9.48 9.38 -4.75
CA LEU A 116 8.15 8.83 -4.44
C LEU A 116 7.42 9.59 -3.32
N PHE A 117 8.09 10.58 -2.71
CA PHE A 117 7.52 11.42 -1.66
C PHE A 117 7.31 12.87 -2.11
N THR A 118 7.39 13.13 -3.42
CA THR A 118 7.23 14.46 -3.97
C THR A 118 5.77 14.80 -4.28
N ARG A 119 5.44 16.10 -4.31
CA ARG A 119 4.13 16.57 -4.73
C ARG A 119 3.80 16.15 -6.18
N GLU A 120 4.82 16.14 -7.05
CA GLU A 120 4.67 15.69 -8.43
C GLU A 120 4.24 14.23 -8.50
N PHE A 121 4.89 13.36 -7.72
CA PHE A 121 4.53 11.95 -7.68
C PHE A 121 3.08 11.74 -7.22
N TYR A 122 2.67 12.39 -6.13
CA TYR A 122 1.29 12.29 -5.64
C TYR A 122 0.27 12.85 -6.63
N GLY A 123 0.61 13.92 -7.37
CA GLY A 123 -0.20 14.43 -8.48
C GLY A 123 -0.35 13.41 -9.62
N ASN A 124 0.72 12.73 -9.97
CA ASN A 124 0.69 11.65 -10.97
C ASN A 124 -0.14 10.44 -10.48
N CYS A 125 -0.02 10.05 -9.21
CA CYS A 125 -0.89 9.04 -8.61
C CYS A 125 -2.36 9.45 -8.67
N TYR A 126 -2.66 10.71 -8.34
CA TYR A 126 -4.01 11.24 -8.45
C TYR A 126 -4.56 11.12 -9.88
N ASN A 127 -3.78 11.49 -10.90
CA ASN A 127 -4.20 11.40 -12.30
C ASN A 127 -4.36 9.94 -12.77
N ALA A 128 -3.52 9.02 -12.28
CA ALA A 128 -3.59 7.60 -12.61
C ALA A 128 -4.79 6.88 -11.97
N LEU A 129 -5.31 7.41 -10.87
CA LEU A 129 -6.49 6.88 -10.18
C LEU A 129 -7.78 7.26 -10.92
N LYS A 130 -8.72 6.32 -10.97
CA LYS A 130 -10.11 6.53 -11.38
C LYS A 130 -10.82 7.55 -10.47
N ALA A 131 -12.04 7.94 -10.82
CA ALA A 131 -12.80 9.00 -10.15
C ALA A 131 -13.06 8.77 -8.65
N ASP A 132 -13.07 7.53 -8.20
CA ASP A 132 -13.28 7.12 -6.82
C ASP A 132 -12.07 6.36 -6.23
N GLY A 133 -10.91 6.46 -6.88
CA GLY A 133 -9.72 5.72 -6.52
C GLY A 133 -9.09 6.11 -5.18
N ILE A 134 -8.38 5.15 -4.63
CA ILE A 134 -7.67 5.25 -3.35
C ILE A 134 -6.17 5.06 -3.58
N MET A 135 -5.35 5.82 -2.86
CA MET A 135 -3.92 5.59 -2.73
C MET A 135 -3.59 5.30 -1.27
N VAL A 136 -2.79 4.26 -1.02
CA VAL A 136 -2.19 3.98 0.29
C VAL A 136 -0.68 3.94 0.14
N ASN A 137 0.03 4.50 1.11
CA ASN A 137 1.49 4.46 1.13
C ASN A 137 2.02 4.24 2.55
N GLN A 138 3.17 3.61 2.66
CA GLN A 138 3.92 3.58 3.90
C GLN A 138 4.44 4.99 4.24
N GLN A 139 4.46 5.36 5.52
CA GLN A 139 4.89 6.69 5.98
C GLN A 139 5.95 6.64 7.09
N GLY A 140 6.48 5.46 7.40
CA GLY A 140 7.51 5.30 8.41
C GLY A 140 6.97 5.35 9.84
N SER A 141 7.87 5.59 10.78
CA SER A 141 7.55 5.70 12.20
C SER A 141 7.57 7.16 12.66
N PRO A 142 6.59 7.62 13.46
CA PRO A 142 6.60 8.97 14.01
C PRO A 142 7.47 9.09 15.27
N PHE A 143 8.10 8.01 15.71
CA PHE A 143 8.82 7.95 16.98
C PHE A 143 10.12 8.76 16.96
N TYR A 144 10.88 8.69 15.88
CA TYR A 144 12.11 9.46 15.74
C TYR A 144 11.84 10.78 15.05
N SER A 145 12.46 11.87 15.50
CA SER A 145 12.16 13.24 15.04
C SER A 145 12.37 13.45 13.55
N GLU A 146 13.40 12.85 12.96
CA GLU A 146 13.70 12.96 11.53
C GLU A 146 12.62 12.27 10.69
N ASP A 147 12.22 11.05 11.08
CA ASP A 147 11.18 10.29 10.43
C ASP A 147 9.81 10.99 10.57
N ALA A 148 9.50 11.49 11.78
CA ALA A 148 8.29 12.27 12.03
C ALA A 148 8.19 13.51 11.13
N HIS A 149 9.28 14.25 10.96
CA HIS A 149 9.31 15.39 10.05
C HIS A 149 9.17 14.98 8.58
N ALA A 150 9.77 13.88 8.17
CA ALA A 150 9.63 13.35 6.81
C ALA A 150 8.17 12.93 6.54
N MET A 151 7.55 12.21 7.48
CA MET A 151 6.15 11.82 7.44
C MET A 151 5.21 13.04 7.34
N GLN A 152 5.39 14.05 8.20
CA GLN A 152 4.58 15.26 8.19
C GLN A 152 4.68 16.00 6.84
N ARG A 153 5.88 16.08 6.26
CA ARG A 153 6.07 16.69 4.93
C ARG A 153 5.35 15.90 3.84
N SER A 154 5.46 14.56 3.88
CA SER A 154 4.78 13.66 2.95
C SER A 154 3.26 13.81 3.06
N HIS A 155 2.72 13.71 4.26
CA HIS A 155 1.28 13.85 4.53
C HIS A 155 0.74 15.21 4.06
N LYS A 156 1.45 16.31 4.35
CA LYS A 156 1.06 17.66 3.88
C LYS A 156 1.00 17.76 2.35
N ARG A 157 1.90 17.08 1.63
CA ARG A 157 1.90 17.03 0.16
C ARG A 157 0.70 16.24 -0.35
N ILE A 158 0.39 15.10 0.28
CA ILE A 158 -0.79 14.27 -0.04
C ILE A 158 -2.07 15.06 0.20
N ALA A 159 -2.23 15.67 1.38
CA ALA A 159 -3.40 16.46 1.74
C ALA A 159 -3.62 17.70 0.84
N SER A 160 -2.56 18.20 0.19
CA SER A 160 -2.69 19.27 -0.80
C SER A 160 -3.16 18.77 -2.18
N THR A 161 -3.24 17.46 -2.40
CA THR A 161 -3.55 16.83 -3.69
C THR A 161 -4.89 16.09 -3.63
N PHE A 162 -5.15 15.38 -2.54
CA PHE A 162 -6.35 14.57 -2.35
C PHE A 162 -7.37 15.26 -1.46
N GLN A 163 -8.66 15.05 -1.73
CA GLN A 163 -9.74 15.62 -0.92
C GLN A 163 -9.82 14.97 0.46
N ILE A 164 -9.55 13.68 0.54
CA ILE A 164 -9.54 12.91 1.78
C ILE A 164 -8.11 12.41 1.99
N SER A 165 -7.52 12.77 3.13
CA SER A 165 -6.20 12.31 3.54
C SER A 165 -6.23 11.98 5.03
N ARG A 166 -5.87 10.76 5.38
CA ARG A 166 -5.85 10.22 6.75
C ARG A 166 -4.61 9.39 6.97
N VAL A 167 -4.33 9.07 8.21
CA VAL A 167 -3.21 8.21 8.60
C VAL A 167 -3.76 7.14 9.54
N TYR A 168 -3.36 5.91 9.33
CA TYR A 168 -3.62 4.81 10.24
C TYR A 168 -2.31 4.08 10.58
N GLN A 169 -2.36 3.26 11.62
CA GLN A 169 -1.16 2.68 12.21
C GLN A 169 -1.23 1.17 12.33
N ALA A 170 -0.06 0.54 12.43
CA ALA A 170 0.10 -0.83 12.87
C ALA A 170 1.28 -0.97 13.84
N HIS A 171 1.21 -1.99 14.68
CA HIS A 171 2.31 -2.38 15.55
C HIS A 171 3.04 -3.56 14.92
N ILE A 172 4.28 -3.35 14.48
CA ILE A 172 5.11 -4.34 13.78
C ILE A 172 6.37 -4.57 14.60
N PRO A 173 6.45 -5.69 15.34
CA PRO A 173 7.52 -5.91 16.32
C PRO A 173 8.93 -5.85 15.77
N THR A 174 9.13 -6.28 14.51
CA THR A 174 10.45 -6.27 13.84
C THR A 174 10.90 -4.89 13.42
N PHE A 175 9.98 -3.93 13.22
CA PHE A 175 10.36 -2.59 12.81
C PHE A 175 10.94 -1.79 13.97
N ALA A 176 11.92 -0.92 13.66
CA ALA A 176 12.45 0.01 14.67
C ALA A 176 11.29 0.79 15.30
N ALA A 177 11.26 0.91 16.61
CA ALA A 177 10.16 1.48 17.38
C ALA A 177 8.85 0.64 17.46
N GLY A 178 8.72 -0.47 16.71
CA GLY A 178 7.52 -1.32 16.75
C GLY A 178 6.21 -0.65 16.34
N TYR A 179 6.28 0.50 15.67
CA TYR A 179 5.15 1.36 15.36
C TYR A 179 5.30 1.96 13.96
N TRP A 180 4.32 1.74 13.10
CA TRP A 180 4.39 2.12 11.70
C TRP A 180 3.12 2.80 11.23
N LEU A 181 3.27 3.80 10.38
CA LEU A 181 2.18 4.59 9.84
C LEU A 181 1.97 4.31 8.36
N PHE A 182 0.70 4.32 7.98
CA PHE A 182 0.23 4.27 6.60
C PHE A 182 -0.60 5.50 6.28
N GLY A 183 -0.31 6.13 5.15
CA GLY A 183 -1.14 7.19 4.61
C GLY A 183 -2.28 6.62 3.78
N PHE A 184 -3.48 7.14 3.97
CA PHE A 184 -4.66 6.85 3.17
C PHE A 184 -5.10 8.12 2.47
N ALA A 185 -5.14 8.11 1.16
CA ALA A 185 -5.56 9.24 0.35
C ALA A 185 -6.64 8.80 -0.64
N SER A 186 -7.73 9.53 -0.73
CA SER A 186 -8.87 9.13 -1.55
C SER A 186 -9.50 10.31 -2.26
N LYS A 187 -10.06 10.04 -3.44
CA LYS A 187 -10.90 10.98 -4.18
C LYS A 187 -12.34 11.01 -3.66
N LYS A 188 -12.79 9.95 -2.96
CA LYS A 188 -14.19 9.80 -2.58
C LYS A 188 -14.40 9.20 -1.20
N TYR A 189 -13.70 8.12 -0.87
CA TYR A 189 -14.02 7.30 0.31
C TYR A 189 -13.27 7.77 1.56
N HIS A 190 -13.99 7.86 2.69
CA HIS A 190 -13.38 8.06 4.00
C HIS A 190 -13.07 6.69 4.64
N PRO A 191 -11.88 6.48 5.24
CA PRO A 191 -11.46 5.15 5.71
C PRO A 191 -12.33 4.57 6.83
N VAL A 192 -12.97 5.41 7.64
CA VAL A 192 -13.84 4.97 8.73
C VAL A 192 -15.30 5.01 8.33
N ASP A 193 -15.76 6.14 7.76
CA ASP A 193 -17.19 6.37 7.50
C ASP A 193 -17.73 5.47 6.38
N ASP A 194 -16.89 5.13 5.39
CA ASP A 194 -17.26 4.28 4.25
C ASP A 194 -16.88 2.81 4.43
N LEU A 195 -16.35 2.44 5.60
CA LEU A 195 -16.02 1.04 5.92
C LEU A 195 -17.28 0.19 6.08
N ASP A 196 -17.47 -0.78 5.19
CA ASP A 196 -18.52 -1.78 5.33
C ASP A 196 -17.97 -3.08 5.93
N SER A 197 -17.96 -3.11 7.26
CA SER A 197 -17.48 -4.28 8.01
C SER A 197 -18.27 -5.56 7.71
N LYS A 198 -19.57 -5.45 7.39
CA LYS A 198 -20.39 -6.63 7.07
C LYS A 198 -20.01 -7.21 5.73
N ALA A 199 -19.86 -6.34 4.70
CA ALA A 199 -19.44 -6.77 3.38
C ALA A 199 -18.05 -7.38 3.42
N TRP A 200 -17.09 -6.78 4.12
CA TRP A 200 -15.74 -7.33 4.24
C TRP A 200 -15.73 -8.68 4.97
N ASN A 201 -16.40 -8.78 6.11
CA ASN A 201 -16.47 -10.02 6.88
C ASN A 201 -17.14 -11.18 6.09
N SER A 202 -18.08 -10.87 5.17
CA SER A 202 -18.70 -11.89 4.32
C SER A 202 -17.76 -12.54 3.31
N LEU A 203 -16.61 -11.93 3.03
CA LEU A 203 -15.57 -12.52 2.17
C LEU A 203 -14.87 -13.71 2.84
N ASN A 204 -15.03 -13.88 4.16
CA ASN A 204 -14.42 -14.96 4.95
C ASN A 204 -12.88 -15.08 4.74
N LEU A 205 -12.21 -13.96 4.51
CA LEU A 205 -10.76 -13.93 4.41
C LEU A 205 -10.15 -14.18 5.79
N ARG A 206 -9.39 -15.27 5.92
CA ARG A 206 -8.66 -15.55 7.16
C ARG A 206 -7.44 -14.66 7.23
N THR A 207 -7.51 -13.63 8.08
CA THR A 207 -6.41 -12.73 8.39
C THR A 207 -5.77 -13.12 9.72
N ARG A 208 -4.50 -12.78 9.88
CA ARG A 208 -3.74 -13.04 11.12
C ARG A 208 -3.73 -11.80 12.03
N TYR A 209 -3.88 -10.62 11.44
CA TYR A 209 -3.81 -9.34 12.16
C TYR A 209 -5.00 -8.42 11.83
N TYR A 210 -5.25 -8.14 10.56
CA TYR A 210 -6.28 -7.19 10.17
C TYR A 210 -7.69 -7.68 10.55
N THR A 211 -8.44 -6.78 11.17
CA THR A 211 -9.89 -6.88 11.34
C THR A 211 -10.51 -5.51 11.11
N THR A 212 -11.77 -5.47 10.71
CA THR A 212 -12.47 -4.18 10.53
C THR A 212 -12.57 -3.38 11.82
N CYS A 213 -12.60 -4.04 12.99
CA CYS A 213 -12.58 -3.36 14.28
C CYS A 213 -11.24 -2.68 14.58
N LEU A 214 -10.13 -3.26 14.11
CA LEU A 214 -8.80 -2.72 14.33
C LEU A 214 -8.64 -1.35 13.67
N LEU A 215 -9.23 -1.14 12.50
CA LEU A 215 -9.15 0.13 11.79
C LEU A 215 -9.72 1.30 12.62
N TYR A 216 -10.83 1.10 13.31
CA TYR A 216 -11.42 2.14 14.19
C TYR A 216 -10.49 2.56 15.35
N THR A 217 -9.62 1.66 15.79
CA THR A 217 -8.65 1.94 16.85
C THR A 217 -7.29 2.39 16.34
N SER A 218 -7.07 2.24 15.03
CA SER A 218 -5.80 2.56 14.36
C SER A 218 -5.83 3.90 13.63
N ASP A 219 -7.00 4.54 13.54
CA ASP A 219 -7.13 5.88 12.93
C ASP A 219 -6.40 6.90 13.83
N ALA A 220 -5.31 7.42 13.34
CA ALA A 220 -4.58 8.51 13.98
C ALA A 220 -5.14 9.83 13.42
N ALA A 221 -6.18 10.34 14.05
CA ALA A 221 -6.86 11.58 13.70
C ALA A 221 -5.94 12.81 13.72
#